data_8b579d69323968f573a72ef7b4b3ea6c
#
_entry.id   8b579d69323968f573a72ef7b4b3ea6c
#
_cell.length_a   1.000
_cell.length_b   1.000
_cell.length_c   1.000
_cell.angle_alpha   90.00
_cell.angle_beta   90.00
_cell.angle_gamma   90.00
#
_symmetry.space_group_name_H-M   'P 1'
#
loop_
_entity.id
_entity.type
_entity.pdbx_description
1 polymer ?
#
loop_
_entity_poly.entity_id
_entity_poly.type
_entity_poly.pdbx_seq_one_letter_code
_entity_poly.pdbx_strand_id
1 'polypeptide(L)'
;TLKDDVEAAVKLKGDELADLKDIIKHEFDMERIVNTVEQLYSRTYVEYKRYEMPIIMYHRVVDSPDEVGVHGTYVTKELFKKHMQVLKDNGYRTVTFKELAEDHLLTKRFDKGNKFVVLTFDDGYEDNYRVMFPILKEFGAKAVIFLLSESKYNEWDVNNPHNPEKRFDLMSEEQVKEMAAYGVEFGAHTKTHPYLSSLPIEEAREQIVQCKQKLEQTYGQPFITFAYPYGDLNDEVKSEVRKAGFTFAVSTDSGEINVDSDLFQIRRIGIFPRNSMLTFRRKISGYYNFIKMRREEKAYGHHK
;
A
#
# COMPACT_ATOMS: atom_id res chain seq x y z
N THR A 1 13.11 -3.88 28.08
CA THR A 1 14.07 -4.92 27.60
C THR A 1 13.27 -6.06 26.99
N LEU A 2 13.92 -6.96 26.19
CA LEU A 2 13.27 -8.15 25.62
C LEU A 2 12.53 -8.97 26.69
N LYS A 3 13.06 -8.98 27.92
CA LYS A 3 12.47 -9.62 29.09
C LYS A 3 11.15 -8.94 29.51
N ASP A 4 11.10 -7.62 29.54
CA ASP A 4 9.91 -6.86 29.93
C ASP A 4 8.82 -6.96 28.84
N ASP A 5 9.23 -7.04 27.58
CA ASP A 5 8.32 -7.22 26.45
C ASP A 5 7.76 -8.65 26.38
N VAL A 6 8.52 -9.65 26.78
CA VAL A 6 8.07 -11.05 26.93
C VAL A 6 7.15 -11.18 28.15
N GLU A 7 7.48 -10.57 29.30
CA GLU A 7 6.63 -10.57 30.50
C GLU A 7 5.34 -9.79 30.31
N ALA A 8 5.35 -8.73 29.50
CA ALA A 8 4.14 -7.98 29.14
C ALA A 8 3.24 -8.75 28.14
N ALA A 9 3.81 -9.57 27.28
CA ALA A 9 3.08 -10.43 26.35
C ALA A 9 2.51 -11.70 27.04
N VAL A 10 3.11 -12.13 28.15
CA VAL A 10 2.80 -13.36 28.87
C VAL A 10 2.00 -13.11 30.15
N LYS A 11 1.22 -12.07 30.28
CA LYS A 11 0.12 -12.04 31.26
C LYS A 11 -1.03 -13.00 30.91
N LEU A 12 -0.67 -14.13 30.28
CA LEU A 12 -1.49 -15.27 29.95
C LEU A 12 -1.03 -16.44 30.84
N LYS A 13 -1.86 -16.83 31.78
CA LYS A 13 -1.85 -18.05 32.63
C LYS A 13 -0.47 -18.59 33.10
N GLY A 14 -0.29 -18.60 34.41
CA GLY A 14 0.98 -18.87 35.08
C GLY A 14 1.70 -20.20 34.77
N ASP A 15 1.02 -21.20 34.25
CA ASP A 15 1.58 -22.52 33.96
C ASP A 15 2.38 -22.54 32.63
N GLU A 16 1.90 -21.81 31.61
CA GLU A 16 2.62 -21.71 30.32
C GLU A 16 3.92 -20.89 30.41
N LEU A 17 4.03 -20.02 31.43
CA LEU A 17 5.24 -19.22 31.68
C LEU A 17 6.36 -20.06 32.32
N ALA A 18 6.00 -21.04 33.12
CA ALA A 18 6.96 -21.96 33.77
C ALA A 18 7.61 -22.86 32.71
N ASP A 19 6.80 -23.41 31.81
CA ASP A 19 7.30 -24.25 30.70
C ASP A 19 8.21 -23.47 29.74
N LEU A 20 7.89 -22.19 29.49
CA LEU A 20 8.71 -21.33 28.64
C LEU A 20 10.09 -21.01 29.28
N LYS A 21 10.11 -20.79 30.60
CA LYS A 21 11.36 -20.54 31.35
C LYS A 21 12.27 -21.76 31.37
N ASP A 22 11.73 -22.95 31.44
CA ASP A 22 12.50 -24.20 31.40
C ASP A 22 13.04 -24.51 29.99
N ILE A 23 12.29 -24.22 28.93
CA ILE A 23 12.74 -24.33 27.55
C ILE A 23 13.89 -23.35 27.26
N ILE A 24 13.80 -22.08 27.73
CA ILE A 24 14.85 -21.07 27.54
C ILE A 24 16.12 -21.43 28.35
N LYS A 25 16.02 -22.13 29.46
CA LYS A 25 17.17 -22.55 30.29
C LYS A 25 17.97 -23.71 29.70
N HIS A 26 17.37 -24.54 28.88
CA HIS A 26 18.00 -25.80 28.45
C HIS A 26 18.59 -25.82 27.05
N GLU A 27 18.23 -24.90 26.14
CA GLU A 27 18.77 -24.93 24.78
C GLU A 27 18.95 -23.52 24.18
N PHE A 28 20.19 -23.07 24.13
CA PHE A 28 20.62 -21.88 23.38
C PHE A 28 20.65 -22.19 21.87
N ASP A 29 19.48 -22.50 21.27
CA ASP A 29 19.31 -22.54 19.84
C ASP A 29 18.51 -21.33 19.38
N MET A 30 19.20 -20.35 18.80
CA MET A 30 18.59 -19.09 18.34
C MET A 30 17.50 -19.34 17.27
N GLU A 31 17.62 -20.37 16.47
CA GLU A 31 16.63 -20.72 15.46
C GLU A 31 15.35 -21.28 16.11
N ARG A 32 15.49 -22.04 17.16
CA ARG A 32 14.36 -22.56 17.97
C ARG A 32 13.68 -21.45 18.78
N ILE A 33 14.45 -20.50 19.32
CA ILE A 33 13.91 -19.31 20.00
C ILE A 33 13.10 -18.43 19.04
N VAL A 34 13.64 -18.18 17.85
CA VAL A 34 12.94 -17.41 16.80
C VAL A 34 11.66 -18.12 16.39
N ASN A 35 11.69 -19.43 16.15
CA ASN A 35 10.53 -20.23 15.79
C ASN A 35 9.51 -20.30 16.94
N THR A 36 9.93 -20.38 18.17
CA THR A 36 9.04 -20.40 19.36
C THR A 36 8.41 -19.04 19.59
N VAL A 37 9.18 -17.96 19.43
CA VAL A 37 8.67 -16.57 19.50
C VAL A 37 7.70 -16.32 18.35
N GLU A 38 7.99 -16.79 17.14
CA GLU A 38 7.05 -16.70 16.01
C GLU A 38 5.79 -17.52 16.23
N GLN A 39 5.87 -18.69 16.84
CA GLN A 39 4.71 -19.51 17.20
C GLN A 39 3.89 -18.90 18.34
N LEU A 40 4.54 -18.34 19.36
CA LEU A 40 3.86 -17.60 20.42
C LEU A 40 3.19 -16.33 19.88
N TYR A 41 3.90 -15.55 19.07
CA TYR A 41 3.31 -14.40 18.39
C TYR A 41 2.13 -14.83 17.51
N SER A 42 2.24 -15.92 16.77
CA SER A 42 1.15 -16.41 15.93
C SER A 42 -0.04 -16.93 16.75
N ARG A 43 0.17 -17.62 17.87
CA ARG A 43 -0.92 -18.07 18.77
C ARG A 43 -1.62 -16.92 19.49
N THR A 44 -0.86 -15.99 20.07
CA THR A 44 -1.41 -14.81 20.77
C THR A 44 -2.06 -13.84 19.80
N TYR A 45 -1.54 -13.78 18.55
CA TYR A 45 -2.02 -12.89 17.52
C TYR A 45 -3.28 -13.42 16.82
N VAL A 46 -3.44 -14.74 16.70
CA VAL A 46 -4.64 -15.37 16.10
C VAL A 46 -5.89 -15.14 16.96
N GLU A 47 -5.76 -14.95 18.27
CA GLU A 47 -6.90 -14.60 19.13
C GLU A 47 -7.32 -13.11 19.02
N TYR A 48 -6.43 -12.21 18.60
CA TYR A 48 -6.68 -10.77 18.72
C TYR A 48 -6.57 -9.94 17.44
N LYS A 49 -5.88 -10.36 16.37
CA LYS A 49 -5.80 -9.56 15.12
C LYS A 49 -5.59 -10.43 13.87
N ARG A 50 -6.34 -10.09 12.82
CA ARG A 50 -6.22 -10.69 11.49
C ARG A 50 -4.86 -10.33 10.86
N TYR A 51 -4.27 -11.28 10.15
CA TYR A 51 -3.14 -11.03 9.25
C TYR A 51 -3.56 -10.00 8.18
N GLU A 52 -2.79 -8.94 8.06
CA GLU A 52 -3.09 -7.85 7.14
C GLU A 52 -2.57 -8.19 5.73
N MET A 53 -3.41 -7.99 4.73
CA MET A 53 -2.93 -7.98 3.35
C MET A 53 -2.14 -6.69 3.11
N PRO A 54 -0.84 -6.76 2.77
CA PRO A 54 -0.08 -5.55 2.50
C PRO A 54 -0.54 -4.91 1.19
N ILE A 55 -0.91 -3.62 1.27
CA ILE A 55 -1.18 -2.77 0.11
C ILE A 55 -0.04 -1.78 0.03
N ILE A 56 0.81 -1.98 -0.96
CA ILE A 56 2.08 -1.25 -1.11
C ILE A 56 1.88 -0.07 -2.05
N MET A 57 2.34 1.11 -1.64
CA MET A 57 2.24 2.34 -2.41
C MET A 57 3.61 2.75 -2.96
N TYR A 58 3.67 2.88 -4.26
CA TYR A 58 4.73 3.49 -5.05
C TYR A 58 4.18 4.70 -5.80
N HIS A 59 5.06 5.44 -6.49
CA HIS A 59 4.72 6.43 -7.50
C HIS A 59 5.57 6.16 -8.74
N ARG A 60 6.86 6.49 -8.70
CA ARG A 60 7.77 6.41 -9.85
C ARG A 60 8.75 5.25 -9.74
N VAL A 61 9.11 4.66 -10.89
CA VAL A 61 10.22 3.72 -11.01
C VAL A 61 11.21 4.27 -12.03
N VAL A 62 12.35 4.77 -11.54
CA VAL A 62 13.33 5.49 -12.36
C VAL A 62 14.48 4.60 -12.84
N ASP A 63 14.93 4.80 -14.07
CA ASP A 63 16.01 4.01 -14.71
C ASP A 63 17.38 4.70 -14.61
N SER A 64 17.40 6.02 -14.40
CA SER A 64 18.65 6.79 -14.30
C SER A 64 18.62 7.80 -13.15
N PRO A 65 19.81 8.23 -12.67
CA PRO A 65 19.91 9.31 -11.68
C PRO A 65 19.33 10.65 -12.17
N ASP A 66 19.30 10.91 -13.47
CA ASP A 66 18.79 12.16 -14.03
C ASP A 66 17.26 12.27 -13.93
N GLU A 67 16.58 11.12 -13.78
CA GLU A 67 15.14 11.03 -13.58
C GLU A 67 14.71 11.21 -12.15
N VAL A 68 15.67 11.30 -11.20
CA VAL A 68 15.38 11.55 -9.79
C VAL A 68 14.87 12.97 -9.62
N GLY A 69 13.73 13.09 -8.94
CA GLY A 69 13.11 14.35 -8.58
C GLY A 69 13.55 14.88 -7.21
N VAL A 70 12.99 16.02 -6.84
CA VAL A 70 13.17 16.65 -5.51
C VAL A 70 12.40 15.84 -4.45
N HIS A 71 11.22 15.35 -4.82
CA HIS A 71 10.42 14.52 -3.93
C HIS A 71 10.93 13.08 -3.87
N GLY A 72 10.93 12.49 -2.70
CA GLY A 72 11.37 11.09 -2.48
C GLY A 72 10.34 10.04 -2.87
N THR A 73 9.44 10.32 -3.81
CA THR A 73 8.33 9.46 -4.25
C THR A 73 8.74 8.53 -5.40
N TYR A 74 9.96 8.00 -5.38
CA TYR A 74 10.46 7.10 -6.42
C TYR A 74 11.20 5.91 -5.81
N VAL A 75 11.43 4.88 -6.63
CA VAL A 75 12.41 3.82 -6.42
C VAL A 75 13.20 3.61 -7.71
N THR A 76 14.45 3.13 -7.59
CA THR A 76 15.21 2.77 -8.79
C THR A 76 14.72 1.45 -9.38
N LYS A 77 14.94 1.27 -10.66
CA LYS A 77 14.67 0.02 -11.41
C LYS A 77 15.26 -1.20 -10.72
N GLU A 78 16.53 -1.11 -10.27
CA GLU A 78 17.23 -2.20 -9.60
C GLU A 78 16.60 -2.51 -8.24
N LEU A 79 16.18 -1.47 -7.50
CA LEU A 79 15.50 -1.67 -6.22
C LEU A 79 14.12 -2.30 -6.42
N PHE A 80 13.37 -1.83 -7.42
CA PHE A 80 12.07 -2.42 -7.75
C PHE A 80 12.20 -3.88 -8.18
N LYS A 81 13.17 -4.24 -9.04
CA LYS A 81 13.46 -5.64 -9.38
C LYS A 81 13.77 -6.49 -8.15
N LYS A 82 14.55 -5.98 -7.19
CA LYS A 82 14.81 -6.68 -5.92
C LYS A 82 13.54 -6.88 -5.10
N HIS A 83 12.62 -5.89 -5.08
CA HIS A 83 11.33 -6.04 -4.43
C HIS A 83 10.51 -7.17 -5.08
N MET A 84 10.43 -7.20 -6.41
CA MET A 84 9.72 -8.24 -7.15
C MET A 84 10.32 -9.63 -6.91
N GLN A 85 11.66 -9.74 -6.88
CA GLN A 85 12.34 -10.99 -6.56
C GLN A 85 12.00 -11.48 -5.15
N VAL A 86 12.00 -10.58 -4.16
CA VAL A 86 11.61 -10.93 -2.78
C VAL A 86 10.16 -11.41 -2.71
N LEU A 87 9.23 -10.77 -3.41
CA LEU A 87 7.84 -11.22 -3.46
C LEU A 87 7.74 -12.63 -4.04
N LYS A 88 8.40 -12.88 -5.18
CA LYS A 88 8.43 -14.18 -5.85
C LYS A 88 9.05 -15.27 -4.95
N ASP A 89 10.23 -15.02 -4.38
CA ASP A 89 10.96 -15.99 -3.55
C ASP A 89 10.20 -16.36 -2.27
N ASN A 90 9.36 -15.47 -1.77
CA ASN A 90 8.55 -15.71 -0.58
C ASN A 90 7.12 -16.16 -0.89
N GLY A 91 6.81 -16.48 -2.16
CA GLY A 91 5.52 -17.02 -2.57
C GLY A 91 4.36 -16.02 -2.51
N TYR A 92 4.63 -14.71 -2.64
CA TYR A 92 3.57 -13.71 -2.74
C TYR A 92 2.95 -13.74 -4.14
N ARG A 93 1.62 -13.72 -4.18
CA ARG A 93 0.84 -13.45 -5.39
C ARG A 93 0.41 -11.98 -5.37
N THR A 94 0.75 -11.25 -6.42
CA THR A 94 0.22 -9.90 -6.64
C THR A 94 -1.21 -9.99 -7.13
N VAL A 95 -2.10 -9.22 -6.52
CA VAL A 95 -3.53 -9.17 -6.87
C VAL A 95 -3.98 -7.72 -7.04
N THR A 96 -5.10 -7.54 -7.73
CA THR A 96 -5.74 -6.23 -7.94
C THR A 96 -6.99 -6.10 -7.08
N PHE A 97 -7.54 -4.90 -6.92
CA PHE A 97 -8.81 -4.70 -6.22
C PHE A 97 -9.97 -5.36 -6.96
N LYS A 98 -9.93 -5.41 -8.29
CA LYS A 98 -10.91 -6.14 -9.08
C LYS A 98 -10.92 -7.62 -8.73
N GLU A 99 -9.75 -8.27 -8.68
CA GLU A 99 -9.65 -9.66 -8.22
C GLU A 99 -10.12 -9.85 -6.77
N LEU A 100 -9.85 -8.87 -5.90
CA LEU A 100 -10.34 -8.93 -4.51
C LEU A 100 -11.87 -8.91 -4.44
N ALA A 101 -12.52 -8.13 -5.29
CA ALA A 101 -13.99 -8.04 -5.35
C ALA A 101 -14.60 -9.31 -5.97
N GLU A 102 -14.06 -9.78 -7.10
CA GLU A 102 -14.59 -10.91 -7.87
C GLU A 102 -14.39 -12.27 -7.16
N ASP A 103 -13.21 -12.51 -6.62
CA ASP A 103 -12.84 -13.79 -6.00
C ASP A 103 -13.27 -13.89 -4.52
N HIS A 104 -13.96 -12.89 -3.98
CA HIS A 104 -14.27 -12.79 -2.55
C HIS A 104 -13.03 -12.97 -1.65
N LEU A 105 -11.86 -12.52 -2.14
CA LEU A 105 -10.60 -12.68 -1.41
C LEU A 105 -10.57 -11.87 -0.11
N LEU A 106 -11.36 -10.79 -0.03
CA LEU A 106 -11.52 -9.99 1.21
C LEU A 106 -12.08 -10.80 2.38
N THR A 107 -12.87 -11.84 2.11
CA THR A 107 -13.46 -12.71 3.13
C THR A 107 -12.60 -13.92 3.45
N LYS A 108 -11.63 -14.25 2.60
CA LYS A 108 -10.69 -15.33 2.84
C LYS A 108 -9.66 -14.89 3.87
N ARG A 109 -9.47 -15.68 4.92
CA ARG A 109 -8.40 -15.42 5.89
C ARG A 109 -7.07 -15.46 5.16
N PHE A 110 -6.35 -14.33 5.24
CA PHE A 110 -4.95 -14.31 4.86
C PHE A 110 -4.18 -15.15 5.89
N ASP A 111 -3.58 -16.23 5.47
CA ASP A 111 -2.76 -17.10 6.29
C ASP A 111 -1.36 -17.25 5.66
N LYS A 112 -0.47 -17.96 6.37
CA LYS A 112 0.89 -18.22 5.86
C LYS A 112 0.92 -18.98 4.52
N GLY A 113 -0.18 -19.64 4.14
CA GLY A 113 -0.32 -20.40 2.88
C GLY A 113 -0.80 -19.55 1.70
N ASN A 114 -1.47 -18.42 1.96
CA ASN A 114 -2.05 -17.53 0.95
C ASN A 114 -1.51 -16.11 1.09
N LYS A 115 -0.31 -15.87 0.59
CA LYS A 115 0.34 -14.57 0.67
C LYS A 115 -0.04 -13.71 -0.52
N PHE A 116 -0.98 -12.79 -0.32
CA PHE A 116 -1.37 -11.81 -1.31
C PHE A 116 -0.74 -10.44 -0.99
N VAL A 117 -0.49 -9.66 -2.04
CA VAL A 117 -0.05 -8.26 -1.95
C VAL A 117 -0.66 -7.46 -3.09
N VAL A 118 -1.13 -6.26 -2.80
CA VAL A 118 -1.52 -5.29 -3.84
C VAL A 118 -0.37 -4.31 -4.02
N LEU A 119 0.10 -4.16 -5.26
CA LEU A 119 1.07 -3.14 -5.64
C LEU A 119 0.31 -1.98 -6.25
N THR A 120 0.39 -0.80 -5.64
CA THR A 120 -0.27 0.41 -6.15
C THR A 120 0.74 1.45 -6.57
N PHE A 121 0.41 2.20 -7.63
CA PHE A 121 1.21 3.31 -8.14
C PHE A 121 0.31 4.51 -8.35
N ASP A 122 0.69 5.66 -7.80
CA ASP A 122 -0.09 6.88 -7.93
C ASP A 122 0.38 7.72 -9.13
N ASP A 123 -0.48 8.65 -9.54
CA ASP A 123 -0.26 9.69 -10.54
C ASP A 123 -0.23 9.22 -12.01
N GLY A 124 0.11 7.96 -12.28
CA GLY A 124 0.17 7.45 -13.65
C GLY A 124 1.36 7.96 -14.46
N TYR A 125 2.53 8.14 -13.83
CA TYR A 125 3.77 8.57 -14.49
C TYR A 125 4.18 7.68 -15.66
N GLU A 126 4.75 8.27 -16.71
CA GLU A 126 5.22 7.57 -17.92
C GLU A 126 6.27 6.51 -17.60
N ASP A 127 7.12 6.72 -16.61
CA ASP A 127 8.09 5.72 -16.16
C ASP A 127 7.45 4.43 -15.62
N ASN A 128 6.19 4.44 -15.22
CA ASN A 128 5.45 3.23 -14.89
C ASN A 128 5.26 2.35 -16.14
N TYR A 129 5.05 2.92 -17.31
CA TYR A 129 5.01 2.16 -18.56
C TYR A 129 6.42 1.76 -19.01
N ARG A 130 7.34 2.70 -19.10
CA ARG A 130 8.66 2.50 -19.70
C ARG A 130 9.58 1.61 -18.87
N VAL A 131 9.55 1.73 -17.55
CA VAL A 131 10.47 1.06 -16.61
C VAL A 131 9.80 -0.02 -15.80
N MET A 132 8.68 0.29 -15.14
CA MET A 132 8.02 -0.63 -14.22
C MET A 132 7.30 -1.77 -14.96
N PHE A 133 6.57 -1.48 -16.04
CA PHE A 133 5.77 -2.46 -16.76
C PHE A 133 6.56 -3.64 -17.36
N PRO A 134 7.75 -3.43 -17.99
CA PRO A 134 8.59 -4.55 -18.38
C PRO A 134 8.99 -5.47 -17.24
N ILE A 135 9.20 -4.92 -16.03
CA ILE A 135 9.52 -5.70 -14.84
C ILE A 135 8.30 -6.49 -14.38
N LEU A 136 7.10 -5.90 -14.37
CA LEU A 136 5.88 -6.65 -14.06
C LEU A 136 5.71 -7.85 -15.00
N LYS A 137 5.95 -7.66 -16.30
CA LYS A 137 5.91 -8.76 -17.30
C LYS A 137 6.97 -9.84 -17.01
N GLU A 138 8.19 -9.48 -16.65
CA GLU A 138 9.28 -10.39 -16.29
C GLU A 138 8.91 -11.30 -15.11
N PHE A 139 8.19 -10.76 -14.13
CA PHE A 139 7.79 -11.48 -12.91
C PHE A 139 6.38 -12.08 -12.96
N GLY A 140 5.62 -11.88 -14.03
CA GLY A 140 4.21 -12.29 -14.13
C GLY A 140 3.33 -11.60 -13.08
N ALA A 141 3.68 -10.37 -12.72
CA ALA A 141 3.05 -9.63 -11.63
C ALA A 141 1.99 -8.66 -12.12
N LYS A 142 1.01 -8.36 -11.25
CA LYS A 142 -0.03 -7.36 -11.49
C LYS A 142 0.17 -6.16 -10.58
N ALA A 143 -0.42 -5.02 -10.98
CA ALA A 143 -0.43 -3.79 -10.21
C ALA A 143 -1.73 -3.03 -10.43
N VAL A 144 -1.96 -2.01 -9.60
CA VAL A 144 -3.03 -1.03 -9.72
C VAL A 144 -2.39 0.34 -9.89
N ILE A 145 -2.80 1.11 -10.90
CA ILE A 145 -2.27 2.46 -11.16
C ILE A 145 -3.43 3.46 -11.08
N PHE A 146 -3.24 4.52 -10.31
CA PHE A 146 -4.24 5.57 -10.16
C PHE A 146 -3.94 6.74 -11.09
N LEU A 147 -4.89 7.05 -11.98
CA LEU A 147 -4.74 8.02 -13.06
C LEU A 147 -5.46 9.33 -12.74
N LEU A 148 -4.81 10.43 -13.12
CA LEU A 148 -5.49 11.71 -13.28
C LEU A 148 -6.18 11.78 -14.64
N SER A 149 -7.30 12.51 -14.73
CA SER A 149 -8.07 12.55 -15.98
C SER A 149 -7.79 13.78 -16.86
N GLU A 150 -7.15 14.82 -16.35
CA GLU A 150 -6.95 16.08 -17.07
C GLU A 150 -5.47 16.55 -17.15
N SER A 151 -4.57 15.95 -16.38
CA SER A 151 -3.14 16.31 -16.39
C SER A 151 -2.35 15.47 -17.40
N LYS A 152 -1.35 16.06 -18.02
CA LYS A 152 -0.42 15.39 -18.93
C LYS A 152 0.99 15.23 -18.36
N TYR A 153 1.29 15.94 -17.30
CA TYR A 153 2.51 15.90 -16.52
C TYR A 153 2.18 16.29 -15.08
N ASN A 154 3.12 16.22 -14.17
CA ASN A 154 2.97 16.53 -12.74
C ASN A 154 2.80 18.04 -12.48
N GLU A 155 1.76 18.65 -13.03
CA GLU A 155 1.48 20.11 -12.94
C GLU A 155 1.41 20.61 -11.50
N TRP A 156 0.80 19.82 -10.60
CA TRP A 156 0.65 20.12 -9.17
C TRP A 156 1.97 20.24 -8.43
N ASP A 157 3.02 19.54 -8.86
CA ASP A 157 4.35 19.58 -8.27
C ASP A 157 5.23 20.61 -8.95
N VAL A 158 5.20 20.71 -10.29
CA VAL A 158 5.97 21.69 -11.05
C VAL A 158 5.59 23.11 -10.68
N ASN A 159 4.30 23.34 -10.49
CA ASN A 159 3.74 24.66 -10.14
C ASN A 159 3.71 24.93 -8.63
N ASN A 160 4.26 24.03 -7.79
CA ASN A 160 4.31 24.23 -6.36
C ASN A 160 5.29 25.37 -6.01
N PRO A 161 4.82 26.51 -5.45
CA PRO A 161 5.67 27.66 -5.22
C PRO A 161 6.70 27.47 -4.10
N HIS A 162 6.50 26.49 -3.23
CA HIS A 162 7.37 26.25 -2.08
C HIS A 162 8.43 25.18 -2.34
N ASN A 163 8.11 24.20 -3.17
CA ASN A 163 9.03 23.09 -3.45
C ASN A 163 8.74 22.52 -4.86
N PRO A 164 9.10 23.28 -5.93
CA PRO A 164 8.80 22.85 -7.29
C PRO A 164 9.60 21.61 -7.69
N GLU A 165 8.91 20.67 -8.30
CA GLU A 165 9.50 19.46 -8.85
C GLU A 165 9.90 19.68 -10.33
N LYS A 166 10.78 18.80 -10.86
CA LYS A 166 11.00 18.67 -12.28
C LYS A 166 9.72 18.21 -12.97
N ARG A 167 9.57 18.58 -14.24
CA ARG A 167 8.48 18.05 -15.06
C ARG A 167 8.71 16.58 -15.38
N PHE A 168 7.69 15.77 -15.10
CA PHE A 168 7.60 14.37 -15.48
C PHE A 168 6.27 14.12 -16.18
N ASP A 169 6.33 13.56 -17.38
CA ASP A 169 5.13 13.29 -18.15
C ASP A 169 4.35 12.10 -17.60
N LEU A 170 3.04 12.10 -17.82
CA LEU A 170 2.14 11.01 -17.49
C LEU A 170 1.93 10.11 -18.71
N MET A 171 1.46 8.88 -18.48
CA MET A 171 1.22 7.90 -19.53
C MET A 171 0.21 8.39 -20.58
N SER A 172 0.43 8.01 -21.83
CA SER A 172 -0.56 8.19 -22.88
C SER A 172 -1.71 7.17 -22.79
N GLU A 173 -2.81 7.44 -23.48
CA GLU A 173 -3.95 6.51 -23.53
C GLU A 173 -3.57 5.16 -24.12
N GLU A 174 -2.67 5.12 -25.13
CA GLU A 174 -2.19 3.89 -25.74
C GLU A 174 -1.38 3.04 -24.75
N GLN A 175 -0.51 3.68 -23.96
CA GLN A 175 0.26 3.01 -22.92
C GLN A 175 -0.64 2.41 -21.84
N VAL A 176 -1.66 3.15 -21.40
CA VAL A 176 -2.66 2.66 -20.44
C VAL A 176 -3.43 1.47 -21.02
N LYS A 177 -3.86 1.53 -22.29
CA LYS A 177 -4.60 0.44 -22.95
C LYS A 177 -3.73 -0.83 -23.08
N GLU A 178 -2.45 -0.70 -23.43
CA GLU A 178 -1.53 -1.83 -23.48
C GLU A 178 -1.35 -2.50 -22.11
N MET A 179 -1.14 -1.69 -21.07
CA MET A 179 -1.00 -2.21 -19.70
C MET A 179 -2.29 -2.87 -19.18
N ALA A 180 -3.44 -2.29 -19.51
CA ALA A 180 -4.74 -2.87 -19.15
C ALA A 180 -4.95 -4.24 -19.84
N ALA A 181 -4.58 -4.37 -21.10
CA ALA A 181 -4.64 -5.65 -21.83
C ALA A 181 -3.74 -6.73 -21.22
N TYR A 182 -2.66 -6.37 -20.56
CA TYR A 182 -1.82 -7.31 -19.79
C TYR A 182 -2.48 -7.72 -18.45
N GLY A 183 -3.36 -6.92 -17.89
CA GLY A 183 -4.01 -7.16 -16.59
C GLY A 183 -3.60 -6.22 -15.46
N VAL A 184 -3.01 -5.07 -15.78
CA VAL A 184 -2.87 -3.96 -14.83
C VAL A 184 -4.25 -3.34 -14.64
N GLU A 185 -4.66 -3.15 -13.39
CA GLU A 185 -5.89 -2.42 -13.04
C GLU A 185 -5.60 -0.92 -13.02
N PHE A 186 -6.58 -0.13 -13.46
CA PHE A 186 -6.52 1.31 -13.35
C PHE A 186 -7.62 1.85 -12.44
N GLY A 187 -7.25 2.75 -11.54
CA GLY A 187 -8.12 3.49 -10.63
C GLY A 187 -8.07 5.00 -10.90
N ALA A 188 -8.95 5.76 -10.27
CA ALA A 188 -9.03 7.21 -10.41
C ALA A 188 -8.26 7.94 -9.31
N HIS A 189 -7.66 9.10 -9.67
CA HIS A 189 -6.87 9.94 -8.77
C HIS A 189 -7.21 11.43 -8.89
N THR A 190 -8.47 11.77 -9.09
CA THR A 190 -9.00 13.11 -9.36
C THR A 190 -8.67 13.64 -10.79
N LYS A 191 -9.17 14.83 -11.09
CA LYS A 191 -8.88 15.50 -12.37
C LYS A 191 -7.46 16.04 -12.39
N THR A 192 -7.07 16.80 -11.34
CA THR A 192 -5.90 17.68 -11.32
C THR A 192 -5.05 17.60 -10.03
N HIS A 193 -5.27 16.59 -9.20
CA HIS A 193 -4.49 16.31 -7.98
C HIS A 193 -4.59 17.37 -6.86
N PRO A 194 -5.78 17.92 -6.50
CA PRO A 194 -5.89 18.88 -5.41
C PRO A 194 -5.92 18.23 -4.03
N TYR A 195 -5.72 19.02 -2.97
CA TYR A 195 -6.09 18.66 -1.61
C TYR A 195 -7.62 18.73 -1.49
N LEU A 196 -8.30 17.57 -1.50
CA LEU A 196 -9.75 17.49 -1.57
C LEU A 196 -10.45 18.07 -0.35
N SER A 197 -9.89 17.88 0.86
CA SER A 197 -10.48 18.38 2.10
C SER A 197 -10.41 19.91 2.22
N SER A 198 -9.58 20.53 1.41
CA SER A 198 -9.40 21.99 1.37
C SER A 198 -10.31 22.69 0.37
N LEU A 199 -11.01 21.94 -0.49
CA LEU A 199 -11.94 22.47 -1.48
C LEU A 199 -13.36 22.61 -0.90
N PRO A 200 -14.17 23.56 -1.42
CA PRO A 200 -15.63 23.46 -1.28
C PRO A 200 -16.12 22.09 -1.74
N ILE A 201 -17.07 21.52 -1.03
CA ILE A 201 -17.50 20.14 -1.29
C ILE A 201 -18.00 19.89 -2.72
N GLU A 202 -18.61 20.90 -3.35
CA GLU A 202 -19.06 20.81 -4.74
C GLU A 202 -17.86 20.67 -5.71
N GLU A 203 -16.79 21.42 -5.48
CA GLU A 203 -15.56 21.32 -6.27
C GLU A 203 -14.86 19.97 -6.04
N ALA A 204 -14.79 19.50 -4.79
CA ALA A 204 -14.28 18.17 -4.48
C ALA A 204 -15.09 17.07 -5.19
N ARG A 205 -16.42 17.19 -5.20
CA ARG A 205 -17.31 16.29 -5.94
C ARG A 205 -17.01 16.30 -7.43
N GLU A 206 -16.84 17.48 -8.04
CA GLU A 206 -16.46 17.58 -9.45
C GLU A 206 -15.14 16.89 -9.76
N GLN A 207 -14.12 17.09 -8.93
CA GLN A 207 -12.82 16.42 -9.06
C GLN A 207 -12.94 14.90 -9.04
N ILE A 208 -13.85 14.35 -8.26
CA ILE A 208 -14.07 12.91 -8.09
C ILE A 208 -14.94 12.35 -9.23
N VAL A 209 -16.13 12.92 -9.42
CA VAL A 209 -17.14 12.38 -10.35
C VAL A 209 -16.72 12.54 -11.80
N GLN A 210 -16.26 13.74 -12.19
CA GLN A 210 -15.84 13.99 -13.57
C GLN A 210 -14.59 13.20 -13.95
N CYS A 211 -13.65 13.01 -12.99
CA CYS A 211 -12.51 12.12 -13.21
C CYS A 211 -12.98 10.71 -13.57
N LYS A 212 -13.84 10.11 -12.75
CA LYS A 212 -14.38 8.76 -13.01
C LYS A 212 -15.03 8.67 -14.37
N GLN A 213 -15.96 9.58 -14.66
CA GLN A 213 -16.71 9.61 -15.92
C GLN A 213 -15.77 9.74 -17.13
N LYS A 214 -14.78 10.63 -17.06
CA LYS A 214 -13.82 10.84 -18.13
C LYS A 214 -12.97 9.60 -18.40
N LEU A 215 -12.44 8.96 -17.33
CA LEU A 215 -11.64 7.75 -17.45
C LEU A 215 -12.48 6.57 -17.99
N GLU A 216 -13.68 6.36 -17.48
CA GLU A 216 -14.59 5.31 -17.97
C GLU A 216 -14.98 5.52 -19.44
N GLN A 217 -15.23 6.75 -19.85
CA GLN A 217 -15.50 7.10 -21.25
C GLN A 217 -14.27 6.84 -22.15
N THR A 218 -13.07 7.21 -21.69
CA THR A 218 -11.84 7.08 -22.47
C THR A 218 -11.42 5.63 -22.66
N TYR A 219 -11.58 4.80 -21.62
CA TYR A 219 -11.05 3.42 -21.61
C TYR A 219 -12.13 2.36 -21.79
N GLY A 220 -13.43 2.72 -21.78
CA GLY A 220 -14.53 1.79 -22.01
C GLY A 220 -14.70 0.70 -20.95
N GLN A 221 -14.21 0.93 -19.73
CA GLN A 221 -14.27 -0.03 -18.63
C GLN A 221 -14.56 0.68 -17.30
N PRO A 222 -15.16 -0.02 -16.32
CA PRO A 222 -15.43 0.57 -15.01
C PRO A 222 -14.14 0.84 -14.23
N PHE A 223 -14.10 1.98 -13.56
CA PHE A 223 -13.08 2.37 -12.60
C PHE A 223 -13.65 2.19 -11.18
N ILE A 224 -13.29 1.09 -10.52
CA ILE A 224 -13.88 0.71 -9.23
C ILE A 224 -13.05 1.17 -8.02
N THR A 225 -11.85 1.69 -8.26
CA THR A 225 -10.92 2.13 -7.21
C THR A 225 -10.59 3.61 -7.31
N PHE A 226 -10.40 4.24 -6.15
CA PHE A 226 -10.02 5.65 -6.04
C PHE A 226 -8.83 5.80 -5.10
N ALA A 227 -7.87 6.70 -5.39
CA ALA A 227 -6.84 7.10 -4.44
C ALA A 227 -7.00 8.59 -4.12
N TYR A 228 -6.98 8.93 -2.83
CA TYR A 228 -7.02 10.32 -2.39
C TYR A 228 -5.66 10.99 -2.62
N PRO A 229 -5.56 12.08 -3.41
CA PRO A 229 -4.33 12.85 -3.53
C PRO A 229 -3.76 13.22 -2.15
N TYR A 230 -2.46 13.01 -1.95
CA TYR A 230 -1.77 13.21 -0.67
C TYR A 230 -2.29 12.36 0.51
N GLY A 231 -3.29 11.49 0.29
CA GLY A 231 -4.06 10.85 1.34
C GLY A 231 -4.99 11.81 2.08
N ASP A 232 -5.29 12.96 1.47
CA ASP A 232 -6.10 14.02 2.04
C ASP A 232 -7.59 13.73 1.89
N LEU A 233 -8.28 13.56 3.00
CA LEU A 233 -9.71 13.26 3.06
C LEU A 233 -10.32 13.71 4.39
N ASN A 234 -11.63 13.93 4.34
CA ASN A 234 -12.50 14.03 5.50
C ASN A 234 -13.78 13.20 5.25
N ASP A 235 -14.71 13.16 6.18
CA ASP A 235 -15.92 12.34 6.07
C ASP A 235 -16.82 12.78 4.90
N GLU A 236 -16.85 14.07 4.59
CA GLU A 236 -17.63 14.59 3.46
C GLU A 236 -17.05 14.13 2.13
N VAL A 237 -15.74 14.28 1.93
CA VAL A 237 -15.01 13.80 0.74
C VAL A 237 -15.17 12.28 0.58
N LYS A 238 -15.03 11.53 1.67
CA LYS A 238 -15.24 10.07 1.67
C LYS A 238 -16.66 9.69 1.26
N SER A 239 -17.66 10.46 1.71
CA SER A 239 -19.05 10.29 1.30
C SER A 239 -19.24 10.54 -0.20
N GLU A 240 -18.59 11.55 -0.78
CA GLU A 240 -18.67 11.84 -2.22
C GLU A 240 -18.01 10.73 -3.06
N VAL A 241 -16.87 10.18 -2.63
CA VAL A 241 -16.25 9.03 -3.30
C VAL A 241 -17.19 7.81 -3.31
N ARG A 242 -17.88 7.55 -2.19
CA ARG A 242 -18.87 6.47 -2.11
C ARG A 242 -20.05 6.71 -3.04
N LYS A 243 -20.61 7.94 -3.06
CA LYS A 243 -21.73 8.33 -3.93
C LYS A 243 -21.35 8.28 -5.42
N ALA A 244 -20.10 8.52 -5.77
CA ALA A 244 -19.60 8.41 -7.14
C ALA A 244 -19.56 6.94 -7.65
N GLY A 245 -19.84 5.95 -6.78
CA GLY A 245 -19.94 4.55 -7.15
C GLY A 245 -18.60 3.84 -7.28
N PHE A 246 -17.58 4.28 -6.53
CA PHE A 246 -16.39 3.48 -6.32
C PHE A 246 -16.67 2.34 -5.33
N THR A 247 -15.97 1.24 -5.47
CA THR A 247 -16.04 0.08 -4.55
C THR A 247 -14.98 0.18 -3.47
N PHE A 248 -13.82 0.72 -3.83
CA PHE A 248 -12.67 0.87 -2.93
C PHE A 248 -12.09 2.27 -3.04
N ALA A 249 -11.61 2.80 -1.89
CA ALA A 249 -10.77 3.97 -1.91
C ALA A 249 -9.57 3.80 -0.96
N VAL A 250 -8.40 4.20 -1.45
CA VAL A 250 -7.14 4.06 -0.73
C VAL A 250 -6.60 5.41 -0.29
N SER A 251 -6.16 5.48 0.97
CA SER A 251 -5.40 6.62 1.51
C SER A 251 -3.90 6.32 1.49
N THR A 252 -3.11 7.18 2.11
CA THR A 252 -1.71 6.91 2.37
C THR A 252 -1.56 6.08 3.66
N ASP A 253 -1.14 6.70 4.76
CA ASP A 253 -0.83 6.04 6.02
C ASP A 253 -1.93 6.21 7.08
N SER A 254 -3.06 6.78 6.70
CA SER A 254 -4.26 6.94 7.53
C SER A 254 -5.31 5.89 7.18
N GLY A 255 -6.12 5.52 8.14
CA GLY A 255 -7.22 4.57 7.97
C GLY A 255 -7.04 3.30 8.79
N GLU A 256 -8.01 2.42 8.64
CA GLU A 256 -8.04 1.14 9.36
C GLU A 256 -6.98 0.18 8.82
N ILE A 257 -6.48 -0.65 9.72
CA ILE A 257 -5.41 -1.61 9.41
C ILE A 257 -5.94 -2.71 8.49
N ASN A 258 -7.16 -3.18 8.75
CA ASN A 258 -7.76 -4.24 7.95
C ASN A 258 -8.51 -3.64 6.76
N VAL A 259 -8.27 -4.16 5.57
CA VAL A 259 -8.91 -3.71 4.32
C VAL A 259 -10.44 -3.76 4.41
N ASP A 260 -10.99 -4.72 5.11
CA ASP A 260 -12.44 -4.93 5.26
C ASP A 260 -13.10 -4.04 6.32
N SER A 261 -12.33 -3.27 7.10
CA SER A 261 -12.88 -2.39 8.13
C SER A 261 -13.49 -1.12 7.57
N ASP A 262 -12.85 -0.49 6.58
CA ASP A 262 -13.38 0.64 5.84
C ASP A 262 -12.87 0.60 4.39
N LEU A 263 -13.73 0.17 3.47
CA LEU A 263 -13.38 0.07 2.04
C LEU A 263 -13.16 1.43 1.37
N PHE A 264 -13.49 2.52 2.04
CA PHE A 264 -13.32 3.89 1.53
C PHE A 264 -12.17 4.67 2.21
N GLN A 265 -11.41 4.00 3.08
CA GLN A 265 -10.19 4.55 3.68
C GLN A 265 -9.16 3.43 3.92
N ILE A 266 -8.88 2.67 2.88
CA ILE A 266 -7.92 1.56 2.93
C ILE A 266 -6.52 2.13 3.09
N ARG A 267 -5.83 1.69 4.14
CA ARG A 267 -4.47 2.11 4.46
C ARG A 267 -3.45 1.46 3.53
N ARG A 268 -2.47 2.25 3.08
CA ARG A 268 -1.36 1.78 2.24
C ARG A 268 -0.01 1.95 2.94
N ILE A 269 0.95 1.15 2.52
CA ILE A 269 2.32 1.16 3.05
C ILE A 269 3.24 1.75 1.98
N GLY A 270 3.67 2.99 2.17
CA GLY A 270 4.56 3.70 1.23
C GLY A 270 5.96 3.07 1.14
N ILE A 271 6.51 3.00 -0.08
CA ILE A 271 7.89 2.57 -0.35
C ILE A 271 8.67 3.77 -0.89
N PHE A 272 9.84 4.00 -0.31
CA PHE A 272 10.70 5.15 -0.60
C PHE A 272 12.13 4.70 -0.92
N PRO A 273 12.96 5.53 -1.61
CA PRO A 273 14.29 5.13 -2.06
C PRO A 273 15.23 4.69 -0.94
N ARG A 274 15.05 5.24 0.27
CA ARG A 274 15.88 4.93 1.45
C ARG A 274 15.45 3.66 2.21
N ASN A 275 14.39 2.99 1.76
CA ASN A 275 13.95 1.76 2.43
C ASN A 275 14.91 0.61 2.11
N SER A 276 15.54 0.05 3.16
CA SER A 276 16.38 -1.13 3.00
C SER A 276 15.53 -2.37 2.64
N MET A 277 16.16 -3.42 2.10
CA MET A 277 15.47 -4.69 1.83
C MET A 277 14.87 -5.33 3.09
N LEU A 278 15.49 -5.13 4.25
CA LEU A 278 14.93 -5.57 5.52
C LEU A 278 13.64 -4.81 5.86
N THR A 279 13.64 -3.48 5.62
CA THR A 279 12.44 -2.65 5.79
C THR A 279 11.33 -3.10 4.84
N PHE A 280 11.65 -3.39 3.57
CA PHE A 280 10.69 -3.91 2.61
C PHE A 280 10.08 -5.25 3.08
N ARG A 281 10.91 -6.22 3.51
CA ARG A 281 10.43 -7.50 4.04
C ARG A 281 9.48 -7.33 5.23
N ARG A 282 9.77 -6.39 6.14
CA ARG A 282 8.88 -6.04 7.25
C ARG A 282 7.55 -5.44 6.75
N LYS A 283 7.61 -4.56 5.76
CA LYS A 283 6.42 -3.90 5.20
C LYS A 283 5.46 -4.86 4.52
N ILE A 284 5.95 -5.93 3.89
CA ILE A 284 5.12 -6.95 3.25
C ILE A 284 4.73 -8.10 4.18
N SER A 285 5.20 -8.13 5.43
CA SER A 285 5.05 -9.27 6.35
C SER A 285 3.61 -9.55 6.79
N GLY A 286 2.67 -8.63 6.57
CA GLY A 286 1.31 -8.70 7.09
C GLY A 286 1.17 -8.26 8.55
N TYR A 287 2.26 -7.79 9.18
CA TYR A 287 2.28 -7.32 10.57
C TYR A 287 2.82 -5.88 10.70
N TYR A 288 3.12 -5.23 9.59
CA TYR A 288 3.83 -3.93 9.61
C TYR A 288 3.01 -2.84 10.29
N ASN A 289 1.73 -2.74 9.99
CA ASN A 289 0.86 -1.71 10.55
C ASN A 289 0.70 -1.87 12.07
N PHE A 290 0.58 -3.11 12.56
CA PHE A 290 0.57 -3.39 13.99
C PHE A 290 1.85 -2.95 14.70
N ILE A 291 3.01 -3.26 14.12
CA ILE A 291 4.31 -2.84 14.67
C ILE A 291 4.39 -1.31 14.72
N LYS A 292 3.89 -0.64 13.68
CA LYS A 292 3.86 0.82 13.60
C LYS A 292 2.93 1.42 14.66
N MET A 293 1.69 0.96 14.77
CA MET A 293 0.75 1.41 15.81
C MET A 293 1.33 1.29 17.23
N ARG A 294 1.92 0.14 17.56
CA ARG A 294 2.54 -0.05 18.87
C ARG A 294 3.68 0.93 19.16
N ARG A 295 4.42 1.36 18.13
CA ARG A 295 5.44 2.39 18.26
C ARG A 295 4.83 3.77 18.49
N GLU A 296 3.78 4.10 17.78
CA GLU A 296 3.03 5.35 17.92
C GLU A 296 2.35 5.44 19.28
N GLU A 297 1.66 4.39 19.74
CA GLU A 297 1.07 4.32 21.08
C GLU A 297 2.13 4.54 22.19
N LYS A 298 3.33 3.95 22.05
CA LYS A 298 4.43 4.17 22.99
C LYS A 298 4.96 5.60 22.93
N ALA A 299 5.03 6.21 21.76
CA ALA A 299 5.50 7.60 21.60
C ALA A 299 4.50 8.61 22.21
N TYR A 300 3.21 8.40 22.02
CA TYR A 300 2.15 9.28 22.55
C TYR A 300 1.73 8.96 24.01
N GLY A 301 1.95 7.74 24.47
CA GLY A 301 1.59 7.28 25.82
C GLY A 301 2.49 7.81 26.94
N HIS A 302 3.63 8.42 26.63
CA HIS A 302 4.53 9.06 27.59
C HIS A 302 4.20 10.54 27.88
N HIS A 303 3.10 11.05 27.33
CA HIS A 303 2.63 12.43 27.56
C HIS A 303 1.27 12.50 28.29
N LYS A 304 0.92 11.47 29.07
CA LYS A 304 -0.20 11.52 30.00
C LYS A 304 0.28 11.32 31.43
#